data_cae0cc399498e1e474010525a9eeec76
#
_entry.id   cae0cc399498e1e474010525a9eeec76
#
_cell.length_a   1.000
_cell.length_b   1.000
_cell.length_c   1.000
_cell.angle_alpha   90.00
_cell.angle_beta   90.00
_cell.angle_gamma   90.00
#
_symmetry.space_group_name_H-M   'P 1'
#
loop_
_entity.id
_entity.type
_entity.pdbx_description
1 polymer ?
#
loop_
_entity_poly.entity_id
_entity_poly.type
_entity_poly.pdbx_seq_one_letter_code
_entity_poly.pdbx_strand_id
1 'polypeptide(L)'
;MTIEEALKAQHTQPKKILIDFYADWCGPCKIMDKYTYNNPVIAEYLNENYYAVKFNAEEKKSIQIYGKTFTNENSPEQKGRNSMHGFTKYMNVNAVPSIIFLDEQSMPITILQGALTAKELEPYLPFFANDEYKKIQTREKWENYQKKFKSSIK
;
A
#
# COMPACT_ATOMS: atom_id res chain seq x y z
N MET A 1 -1.23 3.07 10.90
CA MET A 1 -0.12 3.96 11.30
C MET A 1 0.13 4.99 10.20
N THR A 2 0.76 6.10 10.52
CA THR A 2 1.12 7.11 9.54
C THR A 2 2.40 6.73 8.80
N ILE A 3 2.66 7.42 7.68
CA ILE A 3 3.90 7.22 6.94
C ILE A 3 5.11 7.53 7.84
N GLU A 4 5.08 8.62 8.57
CA GLU A 4 6.17 9.02 9.45
C GLU A 4 6.40 7.99 10.57
N GLU A 5 5.34 7.45 11.14
CA GLU A 5 5.45 6.39 12.14
C GLU A 5 6.09 5.13 11.57
N ALA A 6 5.71 4.76 10.34
CA ALA A 6 6.27 3.59 9.67
C ALA A 6 7.76 3.78 9.36
N LEU A 7 8.14 4.94 8.85
CA LEU A 7 9.53 5.26 8.56
C LEU A 7 10.38 5.22 9.82
N LYS A 8 9.88 5.77 10.93
CA LYS A 8 10.56 5.74 12.21
C LYS A 8 10.70 4.30 12.72
N ALA A 9 9.65 3.50 12.60
CA ALA A 9 9.67 2.11 13.02
C ALA A 9 10.70 1.28 12.24
N GLN A 10 10.90 1.57 10.95
CA GLN A 10 11.89 0.88 10.13
C GLN A 10 13.32 1.05 10.64
N HIS A 11 13.63 2.15 11.33
CA HIS A 11 14.98 2.35 11.90
C HIS A 11 15.26 1.38 13.04
N THR A 12 14.25 0.98 13.77
CA THR A 12 14.40 0.06 14.90
C THR A 12 14.24 -1.39 14.47
N GLN A 13 13.22 -1.66 13.65
CA GLN A 13 12.95 -3.00 13.14
C GLN A 13 12.58 -2.90 11.66
N PRO A 14 13.52 -3.23 10.76
CA PRO A 14 13.24 -3.17 9.33
C PRO A 14 12.16 -4.15 8.91
N LYS A 15 11.12 -3.61 8.27
CA LYS A 15 10.05 -4.37 7.63
C LYS A 15 9.63 -3.64 6.36
N LYS A 16 8.99 -4.35 5.46
CA LYS A 16 8.36 -3.73 4.30
C LYS A 16 7.21 -2.83 4.75
N ILE A 17 6.90 -1.83 3.96
CA ILE A 17 5.74 -0.96 4.18
C ILE A 17 4.71 -1.24 3.09
N LEU A 18 3.46 -1.36 3.50
CA LEU A 18 2.32 -1.39 2.58
C LEU A 18 1.54 -0.11 2.79
N ILE A 19 1.38 0.68 1.73
CA ILE A 19 0.59 1.92 1.79
C ILE A 19 -0.72 1.71 1.05
N ASP A 20 -1.82 1.82 1.79
CA ASP A 20 -3.18 1.79 1.25
C ASP A 20 -3.62 3.22 0.93
N PHE A 21 -3.65 3.56 -0.36
CA PHE A 21 -4.16 4.85 -0.83
C PHE A 21 -5.66 4.76 -1.01
N TYR A 22 -6.37 5.61 -0.31
CA TYR A 22 -7.85 5.65 -0.34
C TYR A 22 -8.33 7.09 -0.45
N ALA A 23 -9.63 7.27 -0.59
CA ALA A 23 -10.29 8.55 -0.49
C ALA A 23 -11.62 8.38 0.24
N ASP A 24 -12.09 9.43 0.88
CA ASP A 24 -13.30 9.36 1.71
C ASP A 24 -14.57 9.04 0.90
N TRP A 25 -14.60 9.47 -0.37
CA TRP A 25 -15.73 9.25 -1.26
C TRP A 25 -15.68 7.90 -1.98
N CYS A 26 -14.65 7.12 -1.77
CA CYS A 26 -14.37 5.92 -2.56
C CYS A 26 -15.10 4.69 -2.00
N GLY A 27 -16.16 4.26 -2.69
CA GLY A 27 -16.91 3.05 -2.32
C GLY A 27 -16.07 1.78 -2.33
N PRO A 28 -15.33 1.49 -3.43
CA PRO A 28 -14.45 0.32 -3.46
C PRO A 28 -13.39 0.29 -2.37
N CYS A 29 -12.90 1.46 -1.93
CA CYS A 29 -11.94 1.53 -0.81
C CYS A 29 -12.58 1.04 0.48
N LYS A 30 -13.83 1.41 0.72
CA LYS A 30 -14.58 0.99 1.92
C LYS A 30 -14.86 -0.52 1.91
N ILE A 31 -15.16 -1.06 0.74
CA ILE A 31 -15.37 -2.50 0.56
C ILE A 31 -14.07 -3.24 0.84
N MET A 32 -12.97 -2.73 0.35
CA MET A 32 -11.66 -3.32 0.57
C MET A 32 -11.25 -3.29 2.05
N ASP A 33 -11.54 -2.19 2.75
CA ASP A 33 -11.33 -2.10 4.20
C ASP A 33 -12.10 -3.20 4.93
N LYS A 34 -13.37 -3.37 4.57
CA LYS A 34 -14.26 -4.30 5.28
C LYS A 34 -13.92 -5.76 5.01
N TYR A 35 -13.66 -6.12 3.75
CA TYR A 35 -13.55 -7.52 3.34
C TYR A 35 -12.14 -8.00 3.04
N THR A 36 -11.20 -7.11 2.75
CA THR A 36 -9.82 -7.48 2.46
C THR A 36 -8.93 -7.22 3.66
N TYR A 37 -8.79 -5.98 4.09
CA TYR A 37 -7.89 -5.65 5.20
C TYR A 37 -8.37 -6.19 6.55
N ASN A 38 -9.67 -6.33 6.73
CA ASN A 38 -10.24 -6.91 7.96
C ASN A 38 -10.32 -8.44 7.92
N ASN A 39 -9.97 -9.07 6.80
CA ASN A 39 -9.87 -10.53 6.79
C ASN A 39 -8.80 -10.95 7.78
N PRO A 40 -9.09 -11.89 8.70
CA PRO A 40 -8.14 -12.27 9.76
C PRO A 40 -6.78 -12.74 9.24
N VAL A 41 -6.74 -13.47 8.13
CA VAL A 41 -5.48 -13.95 7.53
C VAL A 41 -4.65 -12.78 7.05
N ILE A 42 -5.28 -11.83 6.35
CA ILE A 42 -4.60 -10.64 5.82
C ILE A 42 -4.14 -9.75 6.98
N ALA A 43 -5.02 -9.46 7.93
CA ALA A 43 -4.71 -8.59 9.06
C ALA A 43 -3.53 -9.12 9.88
N GLU A 44 -3.55 -10.41 10.18
CA GLU A 44 -2.47 -11.04 10.94
C GLU A 44 -1.14 -10.99 10.20
N TYR A 45 -1.16 -11.31 8.91
CA TYR A 45 0.05 -11.28 8.10
C TYR A 45 0.65 -9.87 8.02
N LEU A 46 -0.20 -8.87 7.83
CA LEU A 46 0.25 -7.47 7.78
C LEU A 46 0.84 -7.04 9.12
N ASN A 47 0.21 -7.41 10.23
CA ASN A 47 0.71 -7.04 11.56
C ASN A 47 2.09 -7.63 11.83
N GLU A 48 2.34 -8.85 11.38
CA GLU A 48 3.60 -9.53 11.64
C GLU A 48 4.74 -9.12 10.70
N ASN A 49 4.42 -8.84 9.44
CA ASN A 49 5.43 -8.77 8.39
C ASN A 49 5.55 -7.40 7.72
N TYR A 50 4.64 -6.49 7.99
CA TYR A 50 4.58 -5.18 7.34
C TYR A 50 4.33 -4.09 8.35
N TYR A 51 4.67 -2.87 7.96
CA TYR A 51 4.07 -1.68 8.55
C TYR A 51 2.96 -1.24 7.58
N ALA A 52 1.72 -1.38 8.03
CA ALA A 52 0.56 -1.04 7.22
C ALA A 52 0.17 0.42 7.44
N VAL A 53 0.19 1.20 6.38
CA VAL A 53 -0.10 2.62 6.40
C VAL A 53 -1.36 2.88 5.59
N LYS A 54 -2.30 3.62 6.16
CA LYS A 54 -3.45 4.15 5.42
C LYS A 54 -3.15 5.60 5.07
N PHE A 55 -3.17 5.94 3.81
CA PHE A 55 -2.92 7.30 3.36
C PHE A 55 -4.09 7.79 2.50
N ASN A 56 -4.74 8.85 2.96
CA ASN A 56 -5.77 9.51 2.18
C ASN A 56 -5.09 10.18 0.98
N ALA A 57 -5.46 9.76 -0.23
CA ALA A 57 -4.86 10.29 -1.44
C ALA A 57 -5.06 11.80 -1.58
N GLU A 58 -6.09 12.34 -0.91
CA GLU A 58 -6.42 13.76 -0.88
C GLU A 58 -6.08 14.41 0.46
N GLU A 59 -5.14 13.84 1.21
CA GLU A 59 -4.72 14.36 2.51
C GLU A 59 -4.32 15.82 2.42
N LYS A 60 -4.68 16.59 3.44
CA LYS A 60 -4.39 18.03 3.48
C LYS A 60 -3.09 18.34 4.21
N LYS A 61 -2.69 17.49 5.15
CA LYS A 61 -1.50 17.69 5.96
C LYS A 61 -0.26 17.37 5.14
N SER A 62 0.80 18.14 5.34
CA SER A 62 2.08 17.83 4.72
C SER A 62 2.68 16.56 5.33
N ILE A 63 3.48 15.86 4.53
CA ILE A 63 4.24 14.70 4.99
C ILE A 63 5.70 14.86 4.55
N GLN A 64 6.59 14.21 5.30
CA GLN A 64 8.01 14.21 5.00
C GLN A 64 8.46 12.79 4.71
N ILE A 65 9.03 12.60 3.51
CA ILE A 65 9.60 11.33 3.08
C ILE A 65 10.63 11.62 1.99
N TYR A 66 11.65 10.80 1.88
CA TYR A 66 12.72 10.94 0.87
C TYR A 66 13.47 12.26 0.96
N GLY A 67 13.58 12.82 2.17
CA GLY A 67 14.22 14.11 2.37
C GLY A 67 13.44 15.30 1.80
N LYS A 68 12.17 15.10 1.48
CA LYS A 68 11.30 16.10 0.88
C LYS A 68 10.05 16.31 1.71
N THR A 69 9.44 17.48 1.60
CA THR A 69 8.14 17.75 2.16
C THR A 69 7.11 17.80 1.03
N PHE A 70 6.11 16.93 1.13
CA PHE A 70 5.01 16.90 0.17
C PHE A 70 3.78 17.54 0.79
N THR A 71 3.11 18.39 0.02
CA THR A 71 1.92 19.11 0.48
C THR A 71 0.79 18.86 -0.52
N ASN A 72 -0.42 19.26 -0.13
CA ASN A 72 -1.54 19.32 -1.05
C ASN A 72 -1.69 20.77 -1.50
N GLU A 73 -1.22 21.07 -2.70
CA GLU A 73 -1.23 22.42 -3.25
C GLU A 73 -2.65 22.94 -3.49
N ASN A 74 -3.59 22.05 -3.71
CA ASN A 74 -5.00 22.39 -3.87
C ASN A 74 -5.67 22.45 -2.50
N SER A 75 -5.03 23.17 -1.61
CA SER A 75 -5.41 23.27 -0.20
C SER A 75 -6.81 23.88 0.00
N PRO A 76 -7.24 24.10 1.23
CA PRO A 76 -8.65 24.11 1.69
C PRO A 76 -9.65 24.92 0.87
N GLU A 77 -9.19 25.74 -0.02
CA GLU A 77 -10.04 26.60 -0.83
C GLU A 77 -10.56 25.91 -2.10
N GLN A 78 -9.92 24.84 -2.53
CA GLN A 78 -10.40 24.04 -3.65
C GLN A 78 -11.11 22.80 -3.13
N LYS A 79 -12.42 22.90 -3.08
CA LYS A 79 -13.28 21.80 -2.67
C LYS A 79 -13.56 20.92 -3.87
N GLY A 80 -12.84 19.80 -3.98
CA GLY A 80 -13.10 18.88 -5.06
C GLY A 80 -12.45 17.54 -4.83
N ARG A 81 -13.00 16.53 -5.48
CA ARG A 81 -12.53 15.15 -5.41
C ARG A 81 -11.16 14.95 -6.06
N ASN A 82 -10.64 15.98 -6.75
CA ASN A 82 -9.41 15.89 -7.54
C ASN A 82 -8.22 16.56 -6.86
N SER A 83 -8.35 16.93 -5.57
CA SER A 83 -7.27 17.60 -4.83
C SER A 83 -6.28 16.55 -4.31
N MET A 84 -5.55 15.92 -5.22
CA MET A 84 -4.57 14.90 -4.88
C MET A 84 -3.39 15.50 -4.15
N HIS A 85 -2.97 14.85 -3.07
CA HIS A 85 -1.77 15.22 -2.32
C HIS A 85 -0.52 15.09 -3.21
N GLY A 86 0.47 15.93 -2.96
CA GLY A 86 1.72 15.89 -3.71
C GLY A 86 2.42 14.54 -3.67
N PHE A 87 2.37 13.85 -2.53
CA PHE A 87 2.92 12.52 -2.40
C PHE A 87 2.18 11.51 -3.29
N THR A 88 0.86 11.61 -3.34
CA THR A 88 0.04 10.76 -4.22
C THR A 88 0.47 10.91 -5.69
N LYS A 89 0.68 12.15 -6.12
CA LYS A 89 1.15 12.44 -7.48
C LYS A 89 2.58 11.93 -7.72
N TYR A 90 3.45 12.15 -6.75
CA TYR A 90 4.85 11.72 -6.82
C TYR A 90 4.96 10.21 -6.97
N MET A 91 4.09 9.46 -6.31
CA MET A 91 4.08 8.00 -6.35
C MET A 91 3.31 7.45 -7.55
N ASN A 92 2.82 8.32 -8.44
CA ASN A 92 2.06 7.95 -9.63
C ASN A 92 0.77 7.19 -9.34
N VAL A 93 0.13 7.53 -8.23
CA VAL A 93 -1.18 6.96 -7.88
C VAL A 93 -2.25 7.76 -8.63
N ASN A 94 -2.86 7.13 -9.62
CA ASN A 94 -3.85 7.77 -10.49
C ASN A 94 -5.29 7.38 -10.17
N ALA A 95 -5.47 6.40 -9.32
CA ALA A 95 -6.79 5.88 -8.95
C ALA A 95 -6.75 5.34 -7.53
N VAL A 96 -7.91 5.31 -6.89
CA VAL A 96 -8.08 4.67 -5.58
C VAL A 96 -9.14 3.58 -5.68
N PRO A 97 -9.01 2.47 -4.95
CA PRO A 97 -7.89 2.16 -4.07
C PRO A 97 -6.63 1.78 -4.85
N SER A 98 -5.48 2.06 -4.27
CA SER A 98 -4.19 1.59 -4.79
C SER A 98 -3.31 1.19 -3.62
N ILE A 99 -2.43 0.24 -3.85
CA ILE A 99 -1.47 -0.22 -2.86
C ILE A 99 -0.07 0.02 -3.40
N ILE A 100 0.80 0.61 -2.59
CA ILE A 100 2.22 0.69 -2.90
C ILE A 100 2.98 -0.10 -1.85
N PHE A 101 3.91 -0.92 -2.30
CA PHE A 101 4.84 -1.63 -1.44
C PHE A 101 6.19 -0.91 -1.44
N LEU A 102 6.73 -0.67 -0.26
CA LEU A 102 8.06 -0.12 -0.08
C LEU A 102 8.96 -1.16 0.58
N ASP A 103 10.23 -1.17 0.20
CA ASP A 103 11.19 -2.08 0.83
C ASP A 103 11.64 -1.56 2.20
N GLU A 104 12.61 -2.26 2.82
CA GLU A 104 13.09 -1.92 4.16
C GLU A 104 13.83 -0.58 4.22
N GLN A 105 14.23 -0.03 3.09
CA GLN A 105 14.84 1.30 2.96
C GLN A 105 13.82 2.33 2.47
N SER A 106 12.54 2.01 2.52
CA SER A 106 11.43 2.87 2.10
C SER A 106 11.38 3.16 0.60
N MET A 107 12.08 2.36 -0.21
CA MET A 107 12.07 2.54 -1.66
C MET A 107 10.90 1.80 -2.30
N PRO A 108 10.24 2.40 -3.30
CA PRO A 108 9.09 1.74 -3.94
C PRO A 108 9.49 0.44 -4.63
N ILE A 109 8.68 -0.59 -4.42
CA ILE A 109 8.80 -1.88 -5.13
C ILE A 109 7.85 -1.92 -6.29
N THR A 110 6.56 -1.72 -6.02
CA THR A 110 5.53 -1.76 -7.06
C THR A 110 4.24 -1.09 -6.56
N ILE A 111 3.35 -0.86 -7.51
CA ILE A 111 2.01 -0.36 -7.25
C ILE A 111 1.00 -1.36 -7.80
N LEU A 112 -0.03 -1.64 -7.00
CA LEU A 112 -1.20 -2.41 -7.42
C LEU A 112 -2.38 -1.47 -7.44
N GLN A 113 -2.95 -1.24 -8.62
CA GLN A 113 -4.08 -0.34 -8.78
C GLN A 113 -5.38 -1.11 -8.82
N GLY A 114 -6.40 -0.56 -8.17
CA GLY A 114 -7.73 -1.15 -8.14
C GLY A 114 -7.99 -1.99 -6.89
N ALA A 115 -9.27 -2.33 -6.71
CA ALA A 115 -9.69 -3.09 -5.54
C ALA A 115 -9.28 -4.56 -5.68
N LEU A 116 -8.79 -5.14 -4.59
CA LEU A 116 -8.41 -6.54 -4.51
C LEU A 116 -9.23 -7.22 -3.41
N THR A 117 -9.67 -8.43 -3.67
CA THR A 117 -10.24 -9.28 -2.63
C THR A 117 -9.11 -9.80 -1.73
N ALA A 118 -9.48 -10.37 -0.59
CA ALA A 118 -8.48 -10.97 0.32
C ALA A 118 -7.68 -12.05 -0.40
N LYS A 119 -8.34 -12.91 -1.16
CA LYS A 119 -7.66 -14.00 -1.90
C LYS A 119 -6.74 -13.47 -3.00
N GLU A 120 -7.12 -12.37 -3.64
CA GLU A 120 -6.28 -11.75 -4.66
C GLU A 120 -5.04 -11.09 -4.06
N LEU A 121 -5.18 -10.46 -2.90
CA LEU A 121 -4.06 -9.80 -2.24
C LEU A 121 -3.10 -10.80 -1.57
N GLU A 122 -3.63 -11.89 -1.05
CA GLU A 122 -2.87 -12.81 -0.21
C GLU A 122 -1.52 -13.26 -0.81
N PRO A 123 -1.44 -13.70 -2.09
CA PRO A 123 -0.16 -14.17 -2.62
C PRO A 123 0.89 -13.08 -2.76
N TYR A 124 0.49 -11.82 -2.91
CA TYR A 124 1.44 -10.70 -2.99
C TYR A 124 2.17 -10.46 -1.67
N LEU A 125 1.53 -10.76 -0.54
CA LEU A 125 2.08 -10.40 0.77
C LEU A 125 3.37 -11.16 1.09
N PRO A 126 3.44 -12.50 1.06
CA PRO A 126 4.71 -13.19 1.24
C PRO A 126 5.68 -12.97 0.08
N PHE A 127 5.17 -12.74 -1.12
CA PHE A 127 5.98 -12.50 -2.30
C PHE A 127 6.91 -11.28 -2.10
N PHE A 128 6.38 -10.18 -1.56
CA PHE A 128 7.19 -9.01 -1.28
C PHE A 128 7.89 -9.11 0.08
N ALA A 129 7.23 -9.62 1.11
CA ALA A 129 7.81 -9.72 2.44
C ALA A 129 9.05 -10.61 2.47
N ASN A 130 9.07 -11.68 1.70
CA ASN A 130 10.15 -12.67 1.68
C ASN A 130 11.15 -12.46 0.54
N ASP A 131 11.11 -11.29 -0.11
CA ASP A 131 12.02 -10.93 -1.21
C ASP A 131 11.94 -11.87 -2.42
N GLU A 132 10.85 -12.62 -2.57
CA GLU A 132 10.64 -13.49 -3.74
C GLU A 132 10.59 -12.69 -5.03
N TYR A 133 10.11 -11.43 -4.96
CA TYR A 133 10.04 -10.56 -6.13
C TYR A 133 11.41 -10.28 -6.76
N LYS A 134 12.48 -10.41 -5.99
CA LYS A 134 13.84 -10.23 -6.50
C LYS A 134 14.28 -11.38 -7.41
N LYS A 135 13.70 -12.56 -7.20
CA LYS A 135 14.01 -13.78 -7.96
C LYS A 135 13.05 -14.02 -9.11
N ILE A 136 11.81 -13.51 -8.97
CA ILE A 136 10.71 -13.77 -9.91
C ILE A 136 10.41 -12.47 -10.64
N GLN A 137 11.02 -12.28 -11.81
CA GLN A 137 10.95 -11.03 -12.54
C GLN A 137 10.24 -11.14 -13.89
N THR A 138 9.71 -12.33 -14.23
CA THR A 138 8.94 -12.53 -15.45
C THR A 138 7.49 -12.83 -15.11
N ARG A 139 6.60 -12.51 -16.05
CA ARG A 139 5.18 -12.79 -15.89
C ARG A 139 4.91 -14.30 -15.75
N GLU A 140 5.64 -15.10 -16.53
CA GLU A 140 5.51 -16.56 -16.48
C GLU A 140 5.85 -17.10 -15.09
N LYS A 141 6.96 -16.64 -14.51
CA LYS A 141 7.37 -17.07 -13.17
C LYS A 141 6.38 -16.60 -12.11
N TRP A 142 5.83 -15.40 -12.26
CA TRP A 142 4.80 -14.89 -11.37
C TRP A 142 3.54 -15.76 -11.44
N GLU A 143 3.07 -16.09 -12.63
CA GLU A 143 1.91 -16.94 -12.82
C GLU A 143 2.13 -18.33 -12.21
N ASN A 144 3.33 -18.90 -12.37
CA ASN A 144 3.68 -20.17 -11.74
C ASN A 144 3.69 -20.06 -10.21
N TYR A 145 4.20 -18.96 -9.67
CA TYR A 145 4.18 -18.70 -8.23
C TYR A 145 2.75 -18.67 -7.72
N GLN A 146 1.86 -17.95 -8.41
CA GLN A 146 0.46 -17.88 -8.02
C GLN A 146 -0.23 -19.25 -8.03
N LYS A 147 0.06 -20.07 -9.04
CA LYS A 147 -0.53 -21.41 -9.13
C LYS A 147 -0.09 -22.33 -8.00
N LYS A 148 1.14 -22.17 -7.53
CA LYS A 148 1.69 -22.99 -6.44
C LYS A 148 1.34 -22.44 -5.08
N PHE A 149 0.87 -21.22 -5.01
CA PHE A 149 0.54 -20.59 -3.74
C PHE A 149 -0.67 -21.27 -3.10
N LYS A 150 -0.52 -21.62 -1.83
CA LYS A 150 -1.60 -22.23 -1.05
C LYS A 150 -2.22 -21.18 -0.15
N SER A 151 -3.47 -20.84 -0.43
CA SER A 151 -4.22 -19.87 0.36
C SER A 151 -4.52 -20.41 1.75
N SER A 152 -4.38 -19.54 2.76
CA SER A 152 -4.84 -19.78 4.12
C SER A 152 -6.25 -19.26 4.35
N ILE A 153 -6.84 -18.63 3.34
CA ILE A 153 -8.21 -18.10 3.41
C ILE A 153 -9.18 -19.18 2.99
N LYS A 154 -10.17 -19.42 3.84
CA LYS A 154 -11.22 -20.42 3.60
C LYS A 154 -12.40 -19.84 2.84
#